data_a04160bc70c0f51c96645fb970f209f0
#
_entry.id   a04160bc70c0f51c96645fb970f209f0
#
_cell.length_a   1.000
_cell.length_b   1.000
_cell.length_c   1.000
_cell.angle_alpha   90.00
_cell.angle_beta   90.00
_cell.angle_gamma   90.00
#
_symmetry.space_group_name_H-M   'P 1'
#
loop_
_entity.id
_entity.type
_entity.pdbx_description
1 polymer ?
#
loop_
_entity_poly.entity_id
_entity_poly.type
_entity_poly.pdbx_seq_one_letter_code
_entity_poly.pdbx_strand_id
1 'polypeptide(L)'
;MATPALRLSVSNNRPRFTSIIESDPKDIIFDMDGTLADITHRRHYVESKPKNWDAFYRAMINDKPVEAVIMVAQLLKTAGHRIIIATGRPRRYNIPTLRFLQDNDISYDAVYLRGDTDYRPDTVVKEQMLHKMRDNGYNPTIAFDDRKSVVEMWRLND
;
A
#
# COMPACT_ATOMS: atom_id res chain seq x y z
N MET A 1 -61.28 16.14 -15.47
CA MET A 1 -60.05 16.60 -16.17
C MET A 1 -58.86 15.94 -15.52
N ALA A 2 -58.24 15.01 -16.22
CA ALA A 2 -57.08 14.26 -15.69
C ALA A 2 -55.80 14.96 -16.09
N THR A 3 -54.97 15.25 -15.08
CA THR A 3 -53.64 15.88 -15.25
C THR A 3 -52.70 14.92 -15.94
N PRO A 4 -51.99 15.29 -17.02
CA PRO A 4 -51.09 14.40 -17.68
C PRO A 4 -49.83 14.19 -16.81
N ALA A 5 -49.52 12.90 -16.60
CA ALA A 5 -48.29 12.48 -15.90
C ALA A 5 -47.04 12.88 -16.71
N LEU A 6 -46.15 13.64 -16.09
CA LEU A 6 -44.83 13.98 -16.64
C LEU A 6 -44.00 12.70 -16.75
N ARG A 7 -43.83 12.18 -17.95
CA ARG A 7 -42.81 11.16 -18.21
C ARG A 7 -41.45 11.85 -18.32
N LEU A 8 -40.66 11.77 -17.27
CA LEU A 8 -39.25 12.05 -17.34
C LEU A 8 -38.59 10.92 -18.14
N SER A 9 -38.22 11.18 -19.39
CA SER A 9 -37.29 10.29 -20.12
C SER A 9 -35.92 10.48 -19.48
N VAL A 10 -35.54 9.54 -18.62
CA VAL A 10 -34.16 9.43 -18.17
C VAL A 10 -33.33 9.01 -19.37
N SER A 11 -32.68 10.00 -19.99
CA SER A 11 -31.62 9.75 -20.95
C SER A 11 -30.62 8.82 -20.26
N ASN A 12 -30.41 7.62 -20.80
CA ASN A 12 -29.39 6.66 -20.36
C ASN A 12 -27.98 7.14 -20.71
N ASN A 13 -27.67 8.39 -20.42
CA ASN A 13 -26.33 8.91 -20.46
C ASN A 13 -25.65 8.62 -19.11
N ARG A 14 -25.52 7.34 -18.78
CA ARG A 14 -24.55 6.92 -17.76
C ARG A 14 -23.20 7.32 -18.31
N PRO A 15 -22.42 8.20 -17.60
CA PRO A 15 -21.04 8.39 -17.99
C PRO A 15 -20.43 7.00 -18.06
N ARG A 16 -19.84 6.64 -19.22
CA ARG A 16 -19.12 5.39 -19.37
C ARG A 16 -17.89 5.46 -18.46
N PHE A 17 -18.03 4.98 -17.23
CA PHE A 17 -16.88 4.71 -16.35
C PHE A 17 -15.95 3.64 -16.94
N THR A 18 -16.33 3.01 -18.04
CA THR A 18 -15.51 2.05 -18.81
C THR A 18 -14.22 2.65 -19.35
N SER A 19 -14.13 3.96 -19.57
CA SER A 19 -12.89 4.58 -20.08
C SER A 19 -11.78 4.73 -19.02
N ILE A 20 -12.11 4.62 -17.73
CA ILE A 20 -11.10 4.65 -16.65
C ILE A 20 -10.49 3.26 -16.42
N ILE A 21 -11.17 2.20 -16.85
CA ILE A 21 -10.77 0.80 -16.64
C ILE A 21 -9.91 0.26 -17.81
N GLU A 22 -9.86 0.97 -18.94
CA GLU A 22 -9.03 0.60 -20.11
C GLU A 22 -7.58 1.13 -20.04
N SER A 23 -7.15 1.70 -18.91
CA SER A 23 -5.73 1.99 -18.75
C SER A 23 -4.95 0.70 -18.54
N ASP A 24 -3.80 0.59 -19.19
CA ASP A 24 -2.88 -0.54 -18.97
C ASP A 24 -2.67 -0.79 -17.48
N PRO A 25 -2.62 -2.07 -17.06
CA PRO A 25 -2.33 -2.41 -15.67
C PRO A 25 -1.09 -1.68 -15.16
N LYS A 26 -1.20 -1.03 -14.02
CA LYS A 26 -0.08 -0.34 -13.36
C LYS A 26 0.45 -1.19 -12.22
N ASP A 27 1.74 -1.04 -11.94
CA ASP A 27 2.37 -1.57 -10.74
C ASP A 27 2.33 -0.49 -9.67
N ILE A 28 1.74 -0.81 -8.53
CA ILE A 28 1.47 0.17 -7.49
C ILE A 28 2.08 -0.32 -6.19
N ILE A 29 2.96 0.49 -5.60
CA ILE A 29 3.61 0.19 -4.33
C ILE A 29 2.75 0.69 -3.17
N PHE A 30 2.63 -0.14 -2.14
CA PHE A 30 2.11 0.24 -0.83
C PHE A 30 3.14 -0.09 0.25
N ASP A 31 3.44 0.90 1.10
CA ASP A 31 4.11 0.66 2.37
C ASP A 31 3.15 0.04 3.38
N MET A 32 3.71 -0.53 4.46
CA MET A 32 2.93 -1.12 5.55
C MET A 32 2.73 -0.14 6.71
N ASP A 33 3.83 0.21 7.39
CA ASP A 33 3.82 0.89 8.68
C ASP A 33 3.52 2.39 8.55
N GLY A 34 2.33 2.82 8.94
CA GLY A 34 1.85 4.19 8.78
C GLY A 34 1.03 4.41 7.49
N THR A 35 0.96 3.40 6.61
CA THR A 35 0.21 3.44 5.35
C THR A 35 -0.95 2.47 5.37
N LEU A 36 -0.71 1.15 5.30
CA LEU A 36 -1.75 0.12 5.43
C LEU A 36 -2.07 -0.22 6.88
N ALA A 37 -1.07 -0.15 7.77
CA ALA A 37 -1.17 -0.47 9.19
C ALA A 37 -0.97 0.77 10.06
N ASP A 38 -1.91 1.04 10.97
CA ASP A 38 -1.77 2.08 11.99
C ASP A 38 -0.81 1.58 13.08
N ILE A 39 0.33 2.26 13.19
CA ILE A 39 1.40 1.97 14.12
C ILE A 39 1.43 2.88 15.35
N THR A 40 0.42 3.73 15.52
CA THR A 40 0.38 4.76 16.58
C THR A 40 0.63 4.16 17.96
N HIS A 41 0.02 3.00 18.25
CA HIS A 41 0.13 2.32 19.55
C HIS A 41 1.55 1.83 19.90
N ARG A 42 2.44 1.65 18.91
CA ARG A 42 3.81 1.13 19.09
C ARG A 42 4.92 2.12 18.71
N ARG A 43 4.56 3.31 18.23
CA ARG A 43 5.53 4.32 17.78
C ARG A 43 6.45 4.78 18.91
N HIS A 44 5.95 4.84 20.15
CA HIS A 44 6.72 5.24 21.33
C HIS A 44 7.98 4.37 21.57
N TYR A 45 8.02 3.11 21.12
CA TYR A 45 9.20 2.25 21.24
C TYR A 45 10.40 2.74 20.43
N VAL A 46 10.19 3.57 19.39
CA VAL A 46 11.25 4.03 18.49
C VAL A 46 11.39 5.56 18.45
N GLU A 47 10.52 6.30 19.11
CA GLU A 47 10.62 7.75 19.25
C GLU A 47 11.57 8.14 20.38
N SER A 48 11.63 7.38 21.47
CA SER A 48 12.54 7.58 22.58
C SER A 48 13.90 6.92 22.35
N LYS A 49 14.95 7.41 23.06
CA LYS A 49 16.29 6.80 23.05
C LYS A 49 16.55 6.12 24.41
N PRO A 50 17.13 4.92 24.42
CA PRO A 50 17.47 4.09 23.26
C PRO A 50 16.23 3.50 22.59
N LYS A 51 16.25 3.39 21.24
CA LYS A 51 15.15 2.81 20.47
C LYS A 51 15.04 1.32 20.75
N ASN A 52 13.82 0.84 21.00
CA ASN A 52 13.53 -0.57 21.20
C ASN A 52 12.83 -1.18 19.95
N TRP A 53 13.61 -1.47 18.92
CA TRP A 53 13.10 -2.05 17.68
C TRP A 53 12.47 -3.42 17.86
N ASP A 54 12.95 -4.23 18.80
CA ASP A 54 12.40 -5.55 19.06
C ASP A 54 10.97 -5.44 19.62
N ALA A 55 10.76 -4.59 20.64
CA ALA A 55 9.41 -4.34 21.16
C ALA A 55 8.50 -3.71 20.09
N PHE A 56 9.03 -2.79 19.28
CA PHE A 56 8.30 -2.18 18.17
C PHE A 56 7.77 -3.23 17.20
N TYR A 57 8.61 -4.14 16.73
CA TYR A 57 8.18 -5.16 15.78
C TYR A 57 7.33 -6.26 16.41
N ARG A 58 7.55 -6.64 17.67
CA ARG A 58 6.68 -7.61 18.36
C ARG A 58 5.26 -7.10 18.53
N ALA A 59 5.08 -5.82 18.75
CA ALA A 59 3.76 -5.22 18.96
C ALA A 59 2.92 -5.14 17.67
N MET A 60 3.50 -5.40 16.47
CA MET A 60 2.81 -5.29 15.18
C MET A 60 1.58 -6.21 15.03
N ILE A 61 1.50 -7.27 15.84
CA ILE A 61 0.34 -8.18 15.84
C ILE A 61 -0.96 -7.48 16.27
N ASN A 62 -0.84 -6.31 16.91
CA ASN A 62 -1.96 -5.49 17.36
C ASN A 62 -2.20 -4.26 16.45
N ASP A 63 -1.51 -4.18 15.30
CA ASP A 63 -1.72 -3.09 14.35
C ASP A 63 -3.16 -3.10 13.84
N LYS A 64 -3.77 -1.93 13.82
CA LYS A 64 -5.10 -1.75 13.23
C LYS A 64 -4.97 -1.41 11.74
N PRO A 65 -5.96 -1.79 10.92
CA PRO A 65 -5.99 -1.39 9.52
C PRO A 65 -6.22 0.11 9.36
N VAL A 66 -5.55 0.73 8.38
CA VAL A 66 -5.91 2.05 7.87
C VAL A 66 -6.96 1.83 6.77
N GLU A 67 -8.22 1.72 7.17
CA GLU A 67 -9.34 1.26 6.31
C GLU A 67 -9.44 2.01 4.97
N ALA A 68 -9.25 3.33 4.98
CA ALA A 68 -9.31 4.14 3.76
C ALA A 68 -8.21 3.75 2.75
N VAL A 69 -6.99 3.48 3.20
CA VAL A 69 -5.88 3.08 2.32
C VAL A 69 -6.07 1.65 1.84
N ILE A 70 -6.55 0.76 2.71
CA ILE A 70 -6.86 -0.62 2.34
C ILE A 70 -7.96 -0.65 1.27
N MET A 71 -9.02 0.14 1.42
CA MET A 71 -10.07 0.26 0.42
C MET A 71 -9.50 0.71 -0.94
N VAL A 72 -8.57 1.66 -0.96
CA VAL A 72 -7.88 2.08 -2.20
C VAL A 72 -7.10 0.92 -2.82
N ALA A 73 -6.33 0.17 -2.02
CA ALA A 73 -5.57 -0.98 -2.52
C ALA A 73 -6.48 -2.05 -3.12
N GLN A 74 -7.60 -2.37 -2.46
CA GLN A 74 -8.61 -3.33 -2.93
C GLN A 74 -9.28 -2.88 -4.24
N LEU A 75 -9.65 -1.60 -4.34
CA LEU A 75 -10.23 -1.02 -5.56
C LEU A 75 -9.24 -1.07 -6.73
N LEU A 76 -7.98 -0.71 -6.50
CA LEU A 76 -6.93 -0.76 -7.52
C LEU A 76 -6.67 -2.21 -7.97
N LYS A 77 -6.65 -3.16 -7.04
CA LYS A 77 -6.54 -4.59 -7.38
C LYS A 77 -7.72 -5.08 -8.21
N THR A 78 -8.94 -4.70 -7.85
CA THR A 78 -10.16 -5.04 -8.58
C THR A 78 -10.19 -4.41 -9.97
N ALA A 79 -9.59 -3.23 -10.13
CA ALA A 79 -9.42 -2.55 -11.42
C ALA A 79 -8.34 -3.20 -12.32
N GLY A 80 -7.68 -4.28 -11.87
CA GLY A 80 -6.70 -5.02 -12.67
C GLY A 80 -5.25 -4.57 -12.48
N HIS A 81 -4.97 -3.68 -11.54
CA HIS A 81 -3.60 -3.26 -11.24
C HIS A 81 -2.85 -4.31 -10.41
N ARG A 82 -1.52 -4.33 -10.49
CA ARG A 82 -0.66 -5.16 -9.64
C ARG A 82 -0.28 -4.39 -8.38
N ILE A 83 -0.53 -5.01 -7.24
CA ILE A 83 -0.24 -4.42 -5.92
C ILE A 83 1.05 -5.02 -5.37
N ILE A 84 2.01 -4.18 -5.05
CA ILE A 84 3.32 -4.55 -4.54
C ILE A 84 3.48 -3.97 -3.14
N ILE A 85 3.77 -4.81 -2.18
CA ILE A 85 4.05 -4.36 -0.81
C ILE A 85 5.56 -4.15 -0.66
N ALA A 86 5.97 -2.95 -0.23
CA ALA A 86 7.38 -2.62 0.05
C ALA A 86 7.52 -2.09 1.47
N THR A 87 8.10 -2.87 2.37
CA THR A 87 8.11 -2.54 3.79
C THR A 87 9.49 -2.59 4.43
N GLY A 88 9.74 -1.65 5.35
CA GLY A 88 10.92 -1.66 6.22
C GLY A 88 10.91 -2.76 7.28
N ARG A 89 9.87 -3.58 7.38
CA ARG A 89 9.82 -4.72 8.30
C ARG A 89 10.86 -5.75 7.94
N PRO A 90 11.68 -6.24 8.90
CA PRO A 90 12.64 -7.33 8.66
C PRO A 90 11.98 -8.63 8.23
N ARG A 91 12.67 -9.44 7.42
CA ARG A 91 12.17 -10.72 6.90
C ARG A 91 11.74 -11.71 7.97
N ARG A 92 12.38 -11.71 9.14
CA ARG A 92 11.98 -12.56 10.28
C ARG A 92 10.55 -12.28 10.77
N TYR A 93 9.96 -11.15 10.38
CA TYR A 93 8.58 -10.78 10.67
C TYR A 93 7.66 -10.94 9.45
N ASN A 94 8.02 -11.78 8.48
CA ASN A 94 7.20 -12.05 7.29
C ASN A 94 5.83 -12.64 7.67
N ILE A 95 5.80 -13.63 8.57
CA ILE A 95 4.55 -14.31 8.97
C ILE A 95 3.51 -13.32 9.51
N PRO A 96 3.77 -12.51 10.55
CA PRO A 96 2.79 -11.53 11.01
C PRO A 96 2.47 -10.45 9.98
N THR A 97 3.41 -10.11 9.08
CA THR A 97 3.14 -9.16 7.99
C THR A 97 2.16 -9.74 6.97
N LEU A 98 2.38 -10.97 6.52
CA LEU A 98 1.48 -11.64 5.56
C LEU A 98 0.11 -11.92 6.18
N ARG A 99 0.08 -12.26 7.48
CA ARG A 99 -1.17 -12.45 8.20
C ARG A 99 -2.00 -11.16 8.25
N PHE A 100 -1.37 -10.02 8.54
CA PHE A 100 -2.06 -8.73 8.50
C PHE A 100 -2.70 -8.47 7.14
N LEU A 101 -1.99 -8.74 6.03
CA LEU A 101 -2.51 -8.59 4.67
C LEU A 101 -3.71 -9.51 4.44
N GLN A 102 -3.61 -10.76 4.87
CA GLN A 102 -4.68 -11.76 4.74
C GLN A 102 -5.91 -11.39 5.58
N ASP A 103 -5.72 -11.03 6.85
CA ASP A 103 -6.81 -10.72 7.80
C ASP A 103 -7.60 -9.47 7.37
N ASN A 104 -7.02 -8.62 6.51
CA ASN A 104 -7.63 -7.40 5.97
C ASN A 104 -7.98 -7.49 4.47
N ASP A 105 -8.04 -8.69 3.90
CA ASP A 105 -8.41 -8.96 2.51
C ASP A 105 -7.58 -8.15 1.48
N ILE A 106 -6.30 -7.91 1.78
CA ILE A 106 -5.39 -7.20 0.87
C ILE A 106 -4.72 -8.20 -0.06
N SER A 107 -5.23 -8.28 -1.29
CA SER A 107 -4.60 -9.07 -2.35
C SER A 107 -3.40 -8.33 -2.93
N TYR A 108 -2.27 -9.03 -3.08
CA TYR A 108 -1.01 -8.48 -3.60
C TYR A 108 -0.37 -9.43 -4.61
N ASP A 109 0.54 -8.90 -5.44
CA ASP A 109 1.29 -9.66 -6.44
C ASP A 109 2.72 -9.95 -5.97
N ALA A 110 3.29 -9.07 -5.14
CA ALA A 110 4.62 -9.26 -4.56
C ALA A 110 4.75 -8.57 -3.20
N VAL A 111 5.64 -9.10 -2.36
CA VAL A 111 6.02 -8.51 -1.07
C VAL A 111 7.54 -8.43 -0.97
N TYR A 112 8.04 -7.23 -0.69
CA TYR A 112 9.45 -6.96 -0.46
C TYR A 112 9.66 -6.50 0.99
N LEU A 113 10.49 -7.24 1.71
CA LEU A 113 10.82 -6.98 3.11
C LEU A 113 12.31 -6.63 3.24
N ARG A 114 12.64 -5.84 4.26
CA ARG A 114 14.01 -5.52 4.63
C ARG A 114 14.79 -6.79 5.02
N GLY A 115 16.05 -6.86 4.67
CA GLY A 115 16.95 -7.91 5.18
C GLY A 115 17.07 -7.84 6.71
N ASP A 116 17.19 -9.01 7.37
CA ASP A 116 17.19 -9.07 8.85
C ASP A 116 18.35 -8.32 9.50
N THR A 117 19.47 -8.21 8.80
CA THR A 117 20.68 -7.50 9.23
C THR A 117 20.91 -6.19 8.49
N ASP A 118 19.91 -5.70 7.75
CA ASP A 118 20.01 -4.44 7.01
C ASP A 118 19.56 -3.26 7.88
N TYR A 119 20.51 -2.52 8.42
CA TYR A 119 20.29 -1.36 9.29
C TYR A 119 20.41 -0.01 8.56
N ARG A 120 20.50 -0.04 7.21
CA ARG A 120 20.58 1.18 6.40
C ARG A 120 19.29 2.01 6.49
N PRO A 121 19.35 3.31 6.14
CA PRO A 121 18.15 4.16 6.07
C PRO A 121 17.06 3.54 5.20
N ASP A 122 15.82 3.80 5.54
CA ASP A 122 14.64 3.22 4.84
C ASP A 122 14.59 3.60 3.35
N THR A 123 15.03 4.82 3.03
CA THR A 123 15.17 5.29 1.65
C THR A 123 16.10 4.40 0.82
N VAL A 124 17.28 4.05 1.36
CA VAL A 124 18.27 3.20 0.69
C VAL A 124 17.74 1.77 0.50
N VAL A 125 17.05 1.25 1.53
CA VAL A 125 16.48 -0.10 1.49
C VAL A 125 15.34 -0.19 0.46
N LYS A 126 14.44 0.80 0.44
CA LYS A 126 13.31 0.84 -0.49
C LYS A 126 13.75 1.13 -1.93
N GLU A 127 14.77 1.95 -2.13
CA GLU A 127 15.39 2.13 -3.45
C GLU A 127 15.97 0.81 -3.99
N GLN A 128 16.66 0.04 -3.15
CA GLN A 128 17.13 -1.29 -3.55
C GLN A 128 15.97 -2.26 -3.83
N MET A 129 14.85 -2.15 -3.09
CA MET A 129 13.66 -2.93 -3.39
C MET A 129 13.09 -2.55 -4.77
N LEU A 130 13.08 -1.26 -5.14
CA LEU A 130 12.64 -0.81 -6.45
C LEU A 130 13.47 -1.43 -7.58
N HIS A 131 14.81 -1.45 -7.44
CA HIS A 131 15.67 -2.12 -8.42
C HIS A 131 15.30 -3.61 -8.55
N LYS A 132 15.12 -4.32 -7.43
CA LYS A 132 14.70 -5.73 -7.45
C LYS A 132 13.31 -5.92 -8.06
N MET A 133 12.37 -5.00 -7.85
CA MET A 133 11.06 -5.03 -8.52
C MET A 133 11.24 -4.96 -10.04
N ARG A 134 12.07 -4.04 -10.53
CA ARG A 134 12.37 -3.87 -11.95
C ARG A 134 13.05 -5.12 -12.54
N ASP A 135 14.01 -5.70 -11.83
CA ASP A 135 14.65 -6.98 -12.22
C ASP A 135 13.66 -8.14 -12.28
N ASN A 136 12.60 -8.11 -11.47
CA ASN A 136 11.53 -9.10 -11.45
C ASN A 136 10.40 -8.81 -12.47
N GLY A 137 10.56 -7.80 -13.35
CA GLY A 137 9.58 -7.46 -14.39
C GLY A 137 8.41 -6.61 -13.92
N TYR A 138 8.51 -5.95 -12.77
CA TYR A 138 7.59 -4.90 -12.35
C TYR A 138 8.12 -3.53 -12.81
N ASN A 139 7.20 -2.63 -13.11
CA ASN A 139 7.52 -1.23 -13.42
C ASN A 139 6.63 -0.29 -12.59
N PRO A 140 6.89 -0.14 -11.28
CA PRO A 140 6.08 0.72 -10.42
C PRO A 140 6.16 2.17 -10.85
N THR A 141 5.00 2.81 -11.00
CA THR A 141 4.84 4.23 -11.34
C THR A 141 4.01 5.01 -10.31
N ILE A 142 3.48 4.31 -9.30
CA ILE A 142 2.68 4.90 -8.24
C ILE A 142 3.13 4.26 -6.92
N ALA A 143 3.31 5.08 -5.89
CA ALA A 143 3.64 4.61 -4.55
C ALA A 143 2.82 5.34 -3.48
N PHE A 144 2.34 4.59 -2.49
CA PHE A 144 1.71 5.07 -1.27
C PHE A 144 2.66 4.83 -0.10
N ASP A 145 3.10 5.89 0.55
CA ASP A 145 4.05 5.85 1.66
C ASP A 145 3.82 7.06 2.58
N ASP A 146 3.90 6.89 3.90
CA ASP A 146 3.66 7.96 4.88
C ASP A 146 4.91 8.79 5.16
N ARG A 147 6.11 8.32 4.77
CA ARG A 147 7.37 8.98 5.05
C ARG A 147 7.79 9.93 3.93
N LYS A 148 7.82 11.22 4.22
CA LYS A 148 8.22 12.26 3.27
C LYS A 148 9.54 11.95 2.55
N SER A 149 10.58 11.52 3.27
CA SER A 149 11.88 11.18 2.68
C SER A 149 11.81 10.00 1.71
N VAL A 150 10.94 9.01 1.99
CA VAL A 150 10.73 7.86 1.10
C VAL A 150 9.91 8.27 -0.11
N VAL A 151 8.88 9.11 0.06
CA VAL A 151 8.11 9.68 -1.05
C VAL A 151 9.01 10.49 -1.99
N GLU A 152 9.94 11.28 -1.45
CA GLU A 152 10.93 12.01 -2.25
C GLU A 152 11.85 11.04 -3.01
N MET A 153 12.29 9.96 -2.38
CA MET A 153 13.09 8.91 -3.04
C MET A 153 12.30 8.25 -4.18
N TRP A 154 11.02 7.88 -3.98
CA TRP A 154 10.19 7.33 -5.05
C TRP A 154 10.11 8.27 -6.25
N ARG A 155 9.86 9.57 -6.03
CA ARG A 155 9.77 10.61 -7.06
C ARG A 155 11.06 10.84 -7.84
N LEU A 156 12.23 10.62 -7.22
CA LEU A 156 13.53 10.77 -7.88
C LEU A 156 13.89 9.57 -8.77
N ASN A 157 13.16 8.47 -8.63
CA ASN A 157 13.43 7.21 -9.35
C ASN A 157 12.36 6.88 -10.40
N ASP A 158 11.44 7.80 -10.68
CA ASP A 158 10.44 7.70 -11.76
C ASP A 158 11.07 7.80 -13.15
#